data_66aa52c7c0796d65d96d9f74328d970e
#
_entry.id   66aa52c7c0796d65d96d9f74328d970e
#
_cell.length_a   1.000
_cell.length_b   1.000
_cell.length_c   1.000
_cell.angle_alpha   90.00
_cell.angle_beta   90.00
_cell.angle_gamma   90.00
#
_symmetry.space_group_name_H-M   'P 1'
#
loop_
_entity.id
_entity.type
_entity.pdbx_description
1 polymer ?
#
loop_
_entity_poly.entity_id
_entity_poly.type
_entity_poly.pdbx_seq_one_letter_code
_entity_poly.pdbx_strand_id
1 'polypeptide(L)' 'MSSHIPATGFLRLSQVLALIPVGKSSWWRGCKSGRYPKPIKLAPRTTAWKAEDIAALVATLGNKEAHNG' A
#
# COMPACT_ATOMS: atom_id res chain seq x y z
N MET A 1 -18.49 2.88 -2.58
CA MET A 1 -18.16 2.56 -2.94
C MET A 1 -17.23 2.70 -3.43
N SER A 2 -16.68 2.97 -3.47
CA SER A 2 -15.81 3.20 -4.01
C SER A 2 -14.60 2.87 -3.66
N SER A 3 -14.22 2.39 -2.73
CA SER A 3 -12.94 2.09 -2.47
C SER A 3 -12.53 0.86 -2.98
N HIS A 4 -12.48 0.68 -4.20
CA HIS A 4 -12.00 -0.54 -4.65
C HIS A 4 -10.60 -0.41 -5.21
N ILE A 5 -9.80 -1.42 -5.02
CA ILE A 5 -8.41 -1.43 -5.46
C ILE A 5 -8.32 -1.97 -6.87
N PRO A 6 -7.70 -1.25 -7.77
CA PRO A 6 -7.56 -1.74 -9.13
C PRO A 6 -6.76 -3.03 -9.15
N ALA A 7 -7.09 -3.91 -10.06
CA ALA A 7 -6.41 -5.19 -10.17
C ALA A 7 -5.03 -5.05 -10.81
N THR A 8 -4.85 -4.03 -11.61
CA THR A 8 -3.58 -3.80 -12.28
C THR A 8 -3.23 -2.32 -12.22
N GLY A 9 -2.03 -2.00 -12.62
CA GLY A 9 -1.60 -0.62 -12.64
C GLY A 9 -0.83 -0.25 -11.40
N PHE A 10 -0.72 1.05 -11.16
CA PHE A 10 0.07 1.57 -10.07
C PHE A 10 -0.73 2.55 -9.22
N LEU A 11 -0.39 2.61 -7.95
CA LEU A 11 -1.02 3.52 -7.02
C LEU A 11 0.02 4.49 -6.49
N ARG A 12 -0.36 5.76 -6.38
CA ARG A 12 0.50 6.77 -5.81
C ARG A 12 0.37 6.74 -4.28
N LEU A 13 1.29 7.40 -3.62
CA LEU A 13 1.30 7.40 -2.17
C LEU A 13 -0.03 7.83 -1.56
N SER A 14 -0.62 8.89 -2.09
CA SER A 14 -1.88 9.37 -1.55
C SER A 14 -2.97 8.31 -1.68
N GLN A 15 -2.95 7.58 -2.76
CA GLN A 15 -3.94 6.52 -2.97
C GLN A 15 -3.69 5.35 -2.02
N VAL A 16 -2.42 5.01 -1.81
CA VAL A 16 -2.07 3.93 -0.89
C VAL A 16 -2.50 4.28 0.53
N LEU A 17 -2.24 5.50 0.96
CA LEU A 17 -2.58 5.89 2.33
C LEU A 17 -4.08 6.05 2.51
N ALA A 18 -4.82 6.23 1.44
CA ALA A 18 -6.27 6.26 1.52
C ALA A 18 -6.82 4.87 1.79
N LEU A 19 -6.11 3.85 1.32
CA LEU A 19 -6.53 2.46 1.52
C LEU A 19 -5.97 1.88 2.81
N ILE A 20 -4.79 2.30 3.19
CA ILE A 20 -4.11 1.78 4.38
C ILE A 20 -3.91 2.95 5.33
N PRO A 21 -4.73 3.06 6.36
CA PRO A 21 -4.71 4.23 7.24
C PRO A 21 -3.56 4.22 8.24
N VAL A 22 -2.37 4.44 7.74
CA VAL A 22 -1.19 4.58 8.59
C VAL A 22 -0.58 5.94 8.31
N GLY A 23 0.25 6.41 9.22
CA GLY A 23 0.92 7.66 9.01
C GLY A 23 1.96 7.54 7.91
N LYS A 24 2.26 8.66 7.27
CA LYS A 24 3.22 8.68 6.19
C LYS A 24 4.59 8.16 6.66
N SER A 25 5.02 8.60 7.83
CA SER A 25 6.30 8.15 8.37
C SER A 25 6.30 6.66 8.63
N SER A 26 5.20 6.16 9.17
CA SER A 26 5.09 4.73 9.44
C SER A 26 5.11 3.93 8.14
N TRP A 27 4.47 4.47 7.11
CA TRP A 27 4.45 3.80 5.82
C TRP A 27 5.87 3.66 5.26
N TRP A 28 6.62 4.76 5.25
CA TRP A 28 7.98 4.73 4.72
C TRP A 28 8.90 3.83 5.54
N ARG A 29 8.69 3.82 6.84
CA ARG A 29 9.47 2.95 7.70
C ARG A 29 9.20 1.49 7.38
N GLY A 30 7.95 1.16 7.14
CA GLY A 30 7.57 -0.20 6.78
C GLY A 30 8.13 -0.61 5.43
N CYS A 31 8.16 0.31 4.48
CA CYS A 31 8.74 0.03 3.17
C CYS A 31 10.23 -0.26 3.31
N LYS A 32 10.88 0.48 4.19
CA LYS A 32 12.31 0.32 4.37
C LYS A 32 12.65 -1.00 5.09
N SER A 33 11.82 -1.39 6.03
CA SER A 33 12.08 -2.60 6.80
C SER A 33 11.63 -3.86 6.08
N GLY A 34 10.92 -3.72 4.98
CA GLY A 34 10.44 -4.88 4.25
C GLY A 34 9.05 -5.32 4.64
N ARG A 35 8.43 -4.62 5.60
CA ARG A 35 7.08 -4.96 6.02
C ARG A 35 6.07 -4.64 4.95
N TYR A 36 6.30 -3.57 4.20
CA TYR A 36 5.41 -3.14 3.13
C TYR A 36 6.12 -3.27 1.79
N PRO A 37 5.37 -3.32 0.69
CA PRO A 37 5.99 -3.43 -0.64
C PRO A 37 6.91 -2.25 -0.91
N LYS A 38 7.97 -2.51 -1.64
CA LYS A 38 8.89 -1.46 -1.99
C LYS A 38 8.35 -0.59 -3.11
N PRO A 39 8.62 0.71 -3.06
CA PRO A 39 8.16 1.60 -4.11
C PRO A 39 8.90 1.37 -5.41
N ILE A 40 8.22 1.70 -6.50
CA ILE A 40 8.78 1.61 -7.83
C ILE A 40 8.87 3.02 -8.36
N LYS A 41 10.02 3.39 -8.87
CA LYS A 41 10.20 4.71 -9.41
C LYS A 41 9.84 4.70 -10.89
N LEU A 42 8.74 5.30 -11.23
CA LEU A 42 8.28 5.35 -12.61
C LEU A 42 8.94 6.48 -13.39
N ALA A 43 9.31 7.53 -12.69
CA ALA A 43 9.96 8.69 -13.27
C ALA A 43 10.74 9.37 -12.16
N PRO A 44 11.59 10.33 -12.47
CA PRO A 44 12.43 10.96 -11.44
C PRO A 44 11.68 11.45 -10.22
N ARG A 45 10.45 11.89 -10.41
CA ARG A 45 9.67 12.38 -9.27
C ARG A 45 8.39 11.60 -9.05
N THR A 46 8.28 10.46 -9.68
CA THR A 46 7.06 9.69 -9.59
C THR A 46 7.36 8.34 -8.97
N THR A 47 6.88 8.16 -7.75
CA THR A 47 7.02 6.91 -7.04
C THR A 47 5.64 6.29 -6.88
N ALA A 48 5.55 5.00 -7.10
CA ALA A 48 4.27 4.32 -7.02
C ALA A 48 4.47 2.89 -6.56
N TRP A 49 3.38 2.22 -6.30
CA TRP A 49 3.39 0.82 -5.88
C TRP A 49 2.48 0.04 -6.80
N LYS A 50 2.82 -1.20 -7.06
CA LYS A 50 1.97 -2.04 -7.88
C LYS A 50 0.63 -2.25 -7.17
N ALA A 51 -0.45 -2.10 -7.91
CA ALA A 51 -1.78 -2.26 -7.35
C ALA A 51 -1.95 -3.65 -6.74
N GLU A 52 -1.43 -4.67 -7.40
CA GLU A 52 -1.56 -6.03 -6.89
C GLU A 52 -0.81 -6.22 -5.59
N ASP A 53 0.33 -5.58 -5.43
CA ASP A 53 1.07 -5.66 -4.18
C ASP A 53 0.30 -5.01 -3.04
N ILE A 54 -0.32 -3.88 -3.32
CA ILE A 54 -1.10 -3.18 -2.31
C ILE A 54 -2.36 -3.98 -1.97
N ALA A 55 -2.98 -4.58 -2.98
CA ALA A 55 -4.16 -5.40 -2.73
C ALA A 55 -3.82 -6.58 -1.82
N ALA A 56 -2.68 -7.21 -2.07
CA ALA A 56 -2.24 -8.33 -1.24
C ALA A 56 -1.97 -7.87 0.19
N LEU A 57 -1.37 -6.69 0.33
CA LEU A 57 -1.09 -6.15 1.65
C LEU A 57 -2.37 -5.85 2.41
N VAL A 58 -3.33 -5.25 1.73
CA VAL A 58 -4.60 -4.93 2.36
C VAL A 58 -5.30 -6.21 2.84
N ALA A 59 -5.24 -7.25 2.04
CA ALA A 59 -5.84 -8.52 2.41
C ALA A 59 -5.14 -9.10 3.64
N THR A 60 -3.83 -8.99 3.68
CA THR A 60 -3.06 -9.50 4.82
C THR A 60 -3.37 -8.74 6.09
N LEU A 61 -3.45 -7.42 5.99
CA LEU A 61 -3.75 -6.59 7.15
C LEU A 61 -5.17 -6.84 7.65
N GLY A 62 -6.09 -7.01 6.70
CA GLY A 62 -7.46 -7.31 7.08
C GLY A 62 -7.57 -8.63 7.82
N ASN A 63 -6.89 -9.64 7.31
CA ASN A 63 -6.91 -10.94 7.97
C ASN A 63 -6.30 -10.86 9.35
N LYS A 64 -5.21 -10.14 9.46
CA LYS A 64 -4.53 -10.02 10.72
C LYS A 64 -5.40 -9.33 11.76
N GLU A 65 -6.09 -8.30 11.35
CA GLU A 65 -6.97 -7.58 12.24
C GLU A 65 -8.14 -8.43 12.66
N ALA A 66 -8.71 -9.15 11.74
CA ALA A 66 -9.81 -10.03 12.04
C ALA A 66 -9.37 -11.10 13.02
N HIS A 67 -8.16 -11.55 12.88
CA HIS A 67 -7.62 -12.58 13.74
C HIS A 67 -7.41 -12.06 15.15
N ASN A 68 -6.92 -10.86 15.25
CA ASN A 68 -6.69 -10.28 16.55
C ASN A 68 -7.95 -9.77 17.19
N GLY A 69 -8.88 -9.45 16.39
CA GLY A 69 -10.11 -8.88 16.83
C GLY A 69 -10.90 -9.77 17.69
#